data_31ddb1038b4d0b8a9ff45ebedf4fac4d
#
_entry.id   31ddb1038b4d0b8a9ff45ebedf4fac4d
#
_cell.length_a   1.000
_cell.length_b   1.000
_cell.length_c   1.000
_cell.angle_alpha   90.00
_cell.angle_beta   90.00
_cell.angle_gamma   90.00
#
_symmetry.space_group_name_H-M   'P 1'
#
loop_
_entity.id
_entity.type
_entity.pdbx_description
1 polymer ?
#
loop_
_entity_poly.entity_id
_entity_poly.type
_entity_poly.pdbx_seq_one_letter_code
_entity_poly.pdbx_strand_id
1 'polypeptide(L)'
;MQAVLDFINNHVRDIFIPLTALALLRVGMCLAQLKRMTHLREKKGAYHAVPGHCEELGVWFGALAGLLLPVIVPGLWYIGLALAIVGGVIGQRIGVKKGRALDNIYREVAWELKHEAEAEAAREAAAHTLTSGAEELPETDEQNETTEDKGETENG
;
A
#
# COMPACT_ATOMS: atom_id res chain seq x y z
N MET A 1 -39.86 29.84 1.83
CA MET A 1 -38.49 29.78 2.38
C MET A 1 -38.46 29.85 3.91
N GLN A 2 -39.21 30.71 4.56
CA GLN A 2 -39.26 30.79 6.04
C GLN A 2 -39.65 29.47 6.71
N ALA A 3 -40.69 28.78 6.22
CA ALA A 3 -41.14 27.50 6.80
C ALA A 3 -40.03 26.41 6.84
N VAL A 4 -39.14 26.39 5.83
CA VAL A 4 -38.02 25.47 5.78
C VAL A 4 -36.94 25.86 6.81
N LEU A 5 -36.69 27.13 6.96
CA LEU A 5 -35.73 27.63 7.96
C LEU A 5 -36.21 27.38 9.38
N ASP A 6 -37.53 27.59 9.63
CA ASP A 6 -38.14 27.33 10.93
C ASP A 6 -38.14 25.83 11.26
N PHE A 7 -38.41 24.97 10.25
CA PHE A 7 -38.30 23.52 10.40
C PHE A 7 -36.87 23.09 10.76
N ILE A 8 -35.86 23.58 10.03
CA ILE A 8 -34.46 23.27 10.32
C ILE A 8 -34.09 23.77 11.72
N ASN A 9 -34.48 24.99 12.06
CA ASN A 9 -34.14 25.60 13.34
C ASN A 9 -34.71 24.82 14.54
N ASN A 10 -35.89 24.24 14.37
CA ASN A 10 -36.53 23.40 15.42
C ASN A 10 -35.93 21.99 15.52
N HIS A 11 -35.34 21.49 14.41
CA HIS A 11 -34.82 20.12 14.34
C HIS A 11 -33.30 20.05 14.12
N VAL A 12 -32.57 21.13 14.39
CA VAL A 12 -31.11 21.21 14.19
C VAL A 12 -30.38 20.01 14.79
N ARG A 13 -30.66 19.68 16.05
CA ARG A 13 -30.00 18.58 16.73
C ARG A 13 -30.33 17.22 16.11
N ASP A 14 -31.58 17.01 15.78
CA ASP A 14 -32.04 15.73 15.18
C ASP A 14 -31.41 15.46 13.82
N ILE A 15 -31.05 16.52 13.08
CA ILE A 15 -30.38 16.44 11.76
C ILE A 15 -28.86 16.32 11.95
N PHE A 16 -28.27 17.17 12.79
CA PHE A 16 -26.79 17.26 12.88
C PHE A 16 -26.16 16.17 13.74
N ILE A 17 -26.87 15.60 14.73
CA ILE A 17 -26.35 14.48 15.54
C ILE A 17 -26.08 13.26 14.65
N PRO A 18 -27.04 12.73 13.86
CA PRO A 18 -26.76 11.57 13.01
C PRO A 18 -25.73 11.87 11.91
N LEU A 19 -25.70 13.10 11.38
CA LEU A 19 -24.72 13.51 10.38
C LEU A 19 -23.30 13.54 10.95
N THR A 20 -23.14 14.04 12.18
CA THR A 20 -21.87 14.03 12.92
C THR A 20 -21.44 12.60 13.26
N ALA A 21 -22.38 11.75 13.70
CA ALA A 21 -22.12 10.35 13.96
C ALA A 21 -21.66 9.60 12.69
N LEU A 22 -22.29 9.87 11.55
CA LEU A 22 -21.87 9.33 10.26
C LEU A 22 -20.46 9.78 9.88
N ALA A 23 -20.15 11.08 10.06
CA ALA A 23 -18.82 11.60 9.79
C ALA A 23 -17.74 10.96 10.68
N LEU A 24 -18.02 10.78 11.97
CA LEU A 24 -17.13 10.07 12.90
C LEU A 24 -16.92 8.61 12.49
N LEU A 25 -17.98 7.91 12.12
CA LEU A 25 -17.90 6.53 11.64
C LEU A 25 -17.03 6.45 10.38
N ARG A 26 -17.21 7.36 9.44
CA ARG A 26 -16.40 7.43 8.21
C ARG A 26 -14.93 7.70 8.50
N VAL A 27 -14.63 8.64 9.36
CA VAL A 27 -13.25 8.90 9.83
C VAL A 27 -12.64 7.65 10.44
N GLY A 28 -13.37 6.97 11.33
CA GLY A 28 -12.93 5.70 11.93
C GLY A 28 -12.67 4.61 10.90
N MET A 29 -13.55 4.43 9.92
CA MET A 29 -13.37 3.47 8.84
C MET A 29 -12.15 3.79 7.97
N CYS A 30 -11.96 5.06 7.56
CA CYS A 30 -10.80 5.47 6.78
C CYS A 30 -9.48 5.23 7.55
N LEU A 31 -9.43 5.52 8.84
CA LEU A 31 -8.28 5.25 9.70
C LEU A 31 -7.99 3.75 9.82
N ALA A 32 -9.03 2.93 10.01
CA ALA A 32 -8.89 1.48 10.08
C ALA A 32 -8.37 0.88 8.77
N GLN A 33 -8.89 1.37 7.63
CA GLN A 33 -8.42 0.94 6.30
C GLN A 33 -6.97 1.36 6.07
N LEU A 34 -6.59 2.58 6.43
CA LEU A 34 -5.23 3.08 6.30
C LEU A 34 -4.26 2.23 7.14
N LYS A 35 -4.61 1.93 8.39
CA LYS A 35 -3.83 1.04 9.27
C LYS A 35 -3.72 -0.38 8.70
N ARG A 36 -4.80 -0.92 8.15
CA ARG A 36 -4.80 -2.25 7.53
C ARG A 36 -3.89 -2.30 6.30
N MET A 37 -3.92 -1.27 5.46
CA MET A 37 -3.08 -1.19 4.26
C MET A 37 -1.60 -1.08 4.61
N THR A 38 -1.21 -0.26 5.57
CA THR A 38 0.18 -0.17 6.04
C THR A 38 0.67 -1.51 6.58
N HIS A 39 -0.12 -2.20 7.39
CA HIS A 39 0.24 -3.50 7.96
C HIS A 39 0.35 -4.63 6.91
N LEU A 40 -0.57 -4.69 5.95
CA LEU A 40 -0.52 -5.67 4.85
C LEU A 40 0.70 -5.50 3.98
N ARG A 41 1.16 -4.29 3.84
CA ARG A 41 2.30 -3.91 3.07
C ARG A 41 3.63 -4.30 3.75
N GLU A 42 3.78 -4.07 5.06
CA GLU A 42 4.92 -4.55 5.83
C GLU A 42 5.07 -6.08 5.73
N LYS A 43 3.94 -6.81 5.67
CA LYS A 43 3.95 -8.28 5.59
C LYS A 43 4.11 -8.85 4.19
N LYS A 44 3.62 -8.18 3.14
CA LYS A 44 3.51 -8.77 1.80
C LYS A 44 4.32 -8.05 0.73
N GLY A 45 4.99 -6.94 1.05
CA GLY A 45 5.69 -6.13 0.06
C GLY A 45 4.81 -5.58 -1.07
N ALA A 46 3.48 -5.74 -0.96
CA ALA A 46 2.54 -5.35 -1.99
C ALA A 46 2.24 -3.86 -1.92
N TYR A 47 2.42 -3.18 -3.05
CA TYR A 47 2.06 -1.77 -3.19
C TYR A 47 0.55 -1.60 -3.32
N HIS A 48 -0.04 -0.77 -2.45
CA HIS A 48 -1.43 -0.36 -2.53
C HIS A 48 -1.53 1.17 -2.54
N ALA A 49 -2.26 1.70 -3.49
CA ALA A 49 -2.48 3.15 -3.60
C ALA A 49 -3.22 3.69 -2.36
N VAL A 50 -2.58 4.60 -1.66
CA VAL A 50 -3.09 5.22 -0.41
C VAL A 50 -3.73 6.61 -0.63
N PRO A 51 -3.52 7.32 -1.78
CA PRO A 51 -3.95 8.70 -1.94
C PRO A 51 -5.44 8.92 -1.71
N GLY A 52 -6.31 8.06 -2.22
CA GLY A 52 -7.76 8.20 -2.11
C GLY A 52 -8.28 8.13 -0.68
N HIS A 53 -7.72 7.27 0.15
CA HIS A 53 -8.13 7.16 1.55
C HIS A 53 -7.66 8.34 2.41
N CYS A 54 -6.49 8.93 2.09
CA CYS A 54 -6.03 10.14 2.74
C CYS A 54 -6.88 11.36 2.35
N GLU A 55 -7.32 11.42 1.10
CA GLU A 55 -8.24 12.45 0.60
C GLU A 55 -9.59 12.37 1.33
N GLU A 56 -10.22 11.20 1.33
CA GLU A 56 -11.50 10.96 2.00
C GLU A 56 -11.41 11.27 3.50
N LEU A 57 -10.36 10.80 4.17
CA LEU A 57 -10.10 11.11 5.57
C LEU A 57 -10.00 12.61 5.81
N GLY A 58 -9.29 13.34 4.94
CA GLY A 58 -9.15 14.78 5.02
C GLY A 58 -10.49 15.50 4.91
N VAL A 59 -11.34 15.11 3.96
CA VAL A 59 -12.68 15.67 3.78
C VAL A 59 -13.54 15.50 5.03
N TRP A 60 -13.66 14.28 5.53
CA TRP A 60 -14.52 13.99 6.68
C TRP A 60 -13.99 14.60 7.97
N PHE A 61 -12.67 14.57 8.17
CA PHE A 61 -12.06 15.19 9.35
C PHE A 61 -12.21 16.73 9.33
N GLY A 62 -12.02 17.35 8.16
CA GLY A 62 -12.23 18.79 8.02
C GLY A 62 -13.68 19.20 8.19
N ALA A 63 -14.64 18.43 7.67
CA ALA A 63 -16.07 18.70 7.82
C ALA A 63 -16.55 18.48 9.27
N LEU A 64 -15.97 17.55 10.02
CA LEU A 64 -16.37 17.17 11.37
C LEU A 64 -16.36 18.38 12.32
N ALA A 65 -15.35 19.24 12.23
CA ALA A 65 -15.25 20.44 13.07
C ALA A 65 -16.44 21.38 12.87
N GLY A 66 -16.89 21.56 11.62
CA GLY A 66 -18.07 22.34 11.30
C GLY A 66 -19.38 21.69 11.71
N LEU A 67 -19.49 20.36 11.57
CA LEU A 67 -20.68 19.59 11.94
C LEU A 67 -20.91 19.52 13.46
N LEU A 68 -19.85 19.60 14.25
CA LEU A 68 -19.95 19.63 15.71
C LEU A 68 -20.54 20.93 16.25
N LEU A 69 -20.34 22.05 15.56
CA LEU A 69 -20.79 23.35 16.02
C LEU A 69 -22.31 23.44 16.21
N PRO A 70 -23.17 22.99 15.29
CA PRO A 70 -24.62 23.00 15.47
C PRO A 70 -25.13 22.06 16.58
N VAL A 71 -24.38 21.01 16.87
CA VAL A 71 -24.72 20.07 17.97
C VAL A 71 -24.55 20.76 19.31
N ILE A 72 -23.48 21.58 19.44
CA ILE A 72 -23.18 22.32 20.69
C ILE A 72 -24.05 23.58 20.77
N VAL A 73 -24.09 24.37 19.70
CA VAL A 73 -24.82 25.65 19.63
C VAL A 73 -25.81 25.64 18.45
N PRO A 74 -27.04 25.14 18.65
CA PRO A 74 -28.02 24.97 17.57
C PRO A 74 -28.32 26.24 16.77
N GLY A 75 -28.31 27.42 17.41
CA GLY A 75 -28.56 28.69 16.75
C GLY A 75 -27.52 29.12 15.70
N LEU A 76 -26.35 28.48 15.68
CA LEU A 76 -25.27 28.78 14.74
C LEU A 76 -25.13 27.69 13.63
N TRP A 77 -26.22 26.97 13.34
CA TRP A 77 -26.17 25.85 12.39
C TRP A 77 -25.70 26.24 10.99
N TYR A 78 -26.05 27.44 10.51
CA TYR A 78 -25.61 27.97 9.20
C TYR A 78 -24.11 28.23 9.16
N ILE A 79 -23.53 28.72 10.27
CA ILE A 79 -22.06 28.88 10.40
C ILE A 79 -21.39 27.54 10.45
N GLY A 80 -21.94 26.57 11.19
CA GLY A 80 -21.47 25.21 11.26
C GLY A 80 -21.43 24.53 9.89
N LEU A 81 -22.49 24.71 9.09
CA LEU A 81 -22.55 24.18 7.74
C LEU A 81 -21.50 24.82 6.82
N ALA A 82 -21.35 26.15 6.88
CA ALA A 82 -20.32 26.86 6.11
C ALA A 82 -18.90 26.35 6.50
N LEU A 83 -18.63 26.22 7.80
CA LEU A 83 -17.36 25.69 8.30
C LEU A 83 -17.14 24.24 7.90
N ALA A 84 -18.17 23.41 7.85
CA ALA A 84 -18.06 22.02 7.39
C ALA A 84 -17.65 21.95 5.92
N ILE A 85 -18.23 22.78 5.07
CA ILE A 85 -17.88 22.85 3.64
C ILE A 85 -16.43 23.34 3.47
N VAL A 86 -16.08 24.47 4.08
CA VAL A 86 -14.73 25.04 3.99
C VAL A 86 -13.70 24.08 4.59
N GLY A 87 -13.98 23.52 5.76
CA GLY A 87 -13.13 22.55 6.43
C GLY A 87 -12.94 21.27 5.58
N GLY A 88 -14.00 20.78 4.95
CA GLY A 88 -13.95 19.66 4.03
C GLY A 88 -13.03 19.91 2.83
N VAL A 89 -13.16 21.09 2.18
CA VAL A 89 -12.31 21.47 1.03
C VAL A 89 -10.83 21.62 1.45
N ILE A 90 -10.58 22.26 2.58
CA ILE A 90 -9.21 22.41 3.10
C ILE A 90 -8.65 21.04 3.48
N GLY A 91 -9.43 20.22 4.17
CA GLY A 91 -9.07 18.87 4.56
C GLY A 91 -8.77 17.97 3.36
N GLN A 92 -9.57 18.09 2.28
CA GLN A 92 -9.30 17.40 1.01
C GLN A 92 -7.93 17.76 0.44
N ARG A 93 -7.62 19.06 0.34
CA ARG A 93 -6.33 19.52 -0.20
C ARG A 93 -5.15 19.01 0.63
N ILE A 94 -5.27 19.03 1.94
CA ILE A 94 -4.25 18.51 2.86
C ILE A 94 -4.14 17.00 2.70
N GLY A 95 -5.27 16.30 2.62
CA GLY A 95 -5.33 14.85 2.45
C GLY A 95 -4.65 14.39 1.15
N VAL A 96 -4.94 15.05 0.02
CA VAL A 96 -4.31 14.78 -1.28
C VAL A 96 -2.80 15.01 -1.22
N LYS A 97 -2.36 16.14 -0.62
CA LYS A 97 -0.92 16.44 -0.50
C LYS A 97 -0.19 15.40 0.35
N LYS A 98 -0.74 15.02 1.49
CA LYS A 98 -0.18 14.01 2.37
C LYS A 98 -0.25 12.61 1.75
N GLY A 99 -1.34 12.27 1.07
CA GLY A 99 -1.50 11.01 0.37
C GLY A 99 -0.46 10.82 -0.73
N ARG A 100 -0.19 11.85 -1.53
CA ARG A 100 0.88 11.81 -2.56
C ARG A 100 2.28 11.67 -1.94
N ALA A 101 2.54 12.37 -0.85
CA ALA A 101 3.84 12.25 -0.17
C ALA A 101 4.07 10.83 0.36
N LEU A 102 3.05 10.23 0.99
CA LEU A 102 3.11 8.84 1.43
C LEU A 102 3.23 7.87 0.26
N ASP A 103 2.54 8.12 -0.84
CA ASP A 103 2.59 7.30 -2.06
C ASP A 103 4.01 7.27 -2.65
N ASN A 104 4.69 8.42 -2.69
CA ASN A 104 6.06 8.51 -3.19
C ASN A 104 7.05 7.72 -2.33
N ILE A 105 7.00 7.89 -1.01
CA ILE A 105 7.84 7.13 -0.06
C ILE A 105 7.60 5.63 -0.26
N TYR A 106 6.38 5.29 -0.45
CA TYR A 106 5.97 3.93 -0.62
C TYR A 106 6.36 3.31 -1.96
N ARG A 107 6.40 4.05 -3.03
CA ARG A 107 6.94 3.59 -4.32
C ARG A 107 8.43 3.32 -4.25
N GLU A 108 9.16 4.20 -3.59
CA GLU A 108 10.61 4.08 -3.41
C GLU A 108 10.95 2.79 -2.68
N VAL A 109 10.33 2.55 -1.52
CA VAL A 109 10.54 1.32 -0.73
C VAL A 109 10.10 0.05 -1.50
N ALA A 110 9.00 0.10 -2.24
CA ALA A 110 8.56 -1.04 -3.05
C ALA A 110 9.51 -1.34 -4.21
N TRP A 111 10.12 -0.31 -4.78
CA TRP A 111 11.13 -0.44 -5.82
C TRP A 111 12.41 -1.07 -5.27
N GLU A 112 12.91 -0.59 -4.13
CA GLU A 112 14.09 -1.14 -3.45
C GLU A 112 13.90 -2.63 -3.12
N LEU A 113 12.79 -2.99 -2.47
CA LEU A 113 12.47 -4.38 -2.13
C LEU A 113 12.38 -5.30 -3.34
N LYS A 114 11.86 -4.78 -4.46
CA LYS A 114 11.80 -5.55 -5.71
C LYS A 114 13.18 -5.83 -6.28
N HIS A 115 14.05 -4.83 -6.29
CA HIS A 115 15.42 -5.01 -6.78
C HIS A 115 16.28 -5.89 -5.87
N GLU A 116 16.09 -5.81 -4.55
CA GLU A 116 16.74 -6.73 -3.61
C GLU A 116 16.31 -8.19 -3.87
N ALA A 117 15.01 -8.42 -4.03
CA ALA A 117 14.49 -9.76 -4.34
C ALA A 117 14.98 -10.30 -5.70
N GLU A 118 15.05 -9.45 -6.73
CA GLU A 118 15.62 -9.81 -8.04
C GLU A 118 17.12 -10.13 -7.96
N ALA A 119 17.88 -9.37 -7.17
CA ALA A 119 19.30 -9.60 -6.94
C ALA A 119 19.55 -10.89 -6.15
N GLU A 120 18.71 -11.20 -5.18
CA GLU A 120 18.79 -12.44 -4.39
C GLU A 120 18.46 -13.65 -5.24
N ALA A 121 17.39 -13.60 -6.04
CA ALA A 121 17.04 -14.64 -7.00
C ALA A 121 18.14 -14.88 -8.06
N ALA A 122 18.79 -13.82 -8.53
CA ALA A 122 19.91 -13.93 -9.46
C ALA A 122 21.15 -14.60 -8.82
N ARG A 123 21.43 -14.31 -7.53
CA ARG A 123 22.50 -14.96 -6.77
C ARG A 123 22.22 -16.43 -6.55
N GLU A 124 20.99 -16.78 -6.20
CA GLU A 124 20.58 -18.19 -6.03
C GLU A 124 20.68 -18.96 -7.35
N ALA A 125 20.23 -18.38 -8.45
CA ALA A 125 20.36 -18.98 -9.78
C ALA A 125 21.82 -19.19 -10.20
N ALA A 126 22.70 -18.22 -9.92
CA ALA A 126 24.14 -18.34 -10.20
C ALA A 126 24.80 -19.43 -9.33
N ALA A 127 24.44 -19.52 -8.05
CA ALA A 127 24.92 -20.55 -7.14
C ALA A 127 24.50 -21.96 -7.59
N HIS A 128 23.26 -22.09 -8.06
CA HIS A 128 22.74 -23.38 -8.58
C HIS A 128 23.44 -23.81 -9.86
N THR A 129 23.82 -22.88 -10.73
CA THR A 129 24.56 -23.16 -11.97
C THR A 129 25.99 -23.62 -11.68
N LEU A 130 26.63 -23.02 -10.64
CA LEU A 130 27.97 -23.42 -10.20
C LEU A 130 28.00 -24.82 -9.57
N THR A 131 26.97 -25.21 -8.81
CA THR A 131 26.86 -26.52 -8.18
C THR A 131 26.53 -27.59 -9.22
N SER A 132 25.67 -27.30 -10.20
CA SER A 132 25.33 -28.24 -11.28
C SER A 132 26.47 -28.46 -12.28
N GLY A 133 27.31 -27.45 -12.49
CA GLY A 133 28.52 -27.58 -13.36
C GLY A 133 29.69 -28.32 -12.73
N ALA A 134 29.64 -28.54 -11.41
CA ALA A 134 30.70 -29.29 -10.71
C ALA A 134 30.46 -30.82 -10.69
N GLU A 135 29.24 -31.26 -11.03
CA GLU A 135 28.88 -32.69 -11.09
C GLU A 135 29.12 -33.34 -12.47
N GLU A 136 29.37 -32.56 -13.52
CA GLU A 136 29.73 -33.03 -14.85
C GLU A 136 31.25 -32.92 -15.10
N LEU A 137 32.09 -33.45 -14.23
CA LEU A 137 33.42 -33.85 -14.63
C LEU A 137 33.30 -35.25 -15.26
N PRO A 138 33.64 -35.45 -16.55
CA PRO A 138 33.65 -36.78 -17.15
C PRO A 138 34.69 -37.61 -16.41
N GLU A 139 34.28 -38.74 -15.83
CA GLU A 139 35.17 -39.78 -15.42
C GLU A 139 36.00 -40.19 -16.65
N THR A 140 37.26 -39.83 -16.62
CA THR A 140 38.24 -40.30 -17.60
C THR A 140 38.42 -41.75 -17.35
N ASP A 141 37.78 -42.61 -18.18
CA ASP A 141 38.06 -44.02 -18.28
C ASP A 141 39.53 -44.20 -18.64
N GLU A 142 40.35 -44.47 -17.61
CA GLU A 142 41.67 -45.10 -17.78
C GLU A 142 41.44 -46.53 -18.25
N GLN A 143 41.21 -46.74 -19.55
CA GLN A 143 41.38 -48.03 -20.16
C GLN A 143 42.86 -48.32 -20.32
N ASN A 144 43.32 -49.10 -19.39
CA ASN A 144 44.53 -49.86 -19.32
C ASN A 144 44.74 -50.71 -20.59
N GLU A 145 45.57 -50.22 -21.49
CA GLU A 145 46.00 -51.00 -22.68
C GLU A 145 47.22 -51.82 -22.32
N THR A 146 46.94 -53.08 -21.91
CA THR A 146 47.94 -54.09 -21.75
C THR A 146 48.47 -54.56 -23.10
N THR A 147 49.69 -54.19 -23.39
CA THR A 147 50.51 -54.67 -24.45
C THR A 147 50.74 -56.16 -24.28
N GLU A 148 50.26 -57.00 -25.18
CA GLU A 148 50.82 -58.37 -25.46
C GLU A 148 51.48 -58.35 -26.82
N ASP A 149 52.78 -58.44 -26.67
CA ASP A 149 53.78 -58.83 -27.66
C ASP A 149 53.61 -60.31 -28.13
N LYS A 150 53.54 -60.50 -29.42
CA LYS A 150 53.97 -61.71 -30.17
C LYS A 150 53.98 -61.40 -31.64
N GLY A 151 55.08 -61.27 -32.31
CA GLY A 151 56.02 -62.31 -32.61
C GLY A 151 55.67 -62.99 -33.92
N GLU A 152 56.64 -63.03 -34.80
CA GLU A 152 56.85 -63.98 -35.93
C GLU A 152 56.35 -63.62 -37.31
N THR A 153 57.35 -63.29 -38.09
CA THR A 153 57.94 -64.10 -39.20
C THR A 153 57.02 -64.16 -40.45
N GLU A 154 57.47 -63.93 -41.57
CA GLU A 154 58.42 -64.41 -42.55
C GLU A 154 57.87 -64.22 -43.98
N ASN A 155 58.78 -63.95 -44.87
CA ASN A 155 58.76 -64.27 -46.32
C ASN A 155 57.95 -63.46 -47.33
N GLY A 156 58.75 -62.96 -48.28
CA GLY A 156 58.38 -62.68 -49.64
C GLY A 156 59.19 -61.57 -50.29
#